data_45d31e95d1f9cfd7885d75729764a1e0
#
_entry.id   45d31e95d1f9cfd7885d75729764a1e0
#
_cell.length_a   1.000
_cell.length_b   1.000
_cell.length_c   1.000
_cell.angle_alpha   90.00
_cell.angle_beta   90.00
_cell.angle_gamma   90.00
#
_symmetry.space_group_name_H-M   'P 1'
#
loop_
_entity.id
_entity.type
_entity.pdbx_description
1 polymer ?
#
loop_
_entity_poly.entity_id
_entity_poly.type
_entity_poly.pdbx_seq_one_letter_code
_entity_poly.pdbx_strand_id
1 'polypeptide(L)'
;MGERGFTSTQLAARAAYLLRGNDLGTMTSAAPRLYPHMWSWDAAFVAVGLAPLSVERAVVELDTLLSAQWKNGMIPHIVFANGVDGYFPGPSRWETRELAMHAPVGPQTSGITQPPVHAIAVQRILDHSKRHGRTTRAVAEEFLDRRWENLVRWHRWLATARDIQGSGRITLFHGWESGMDNSPRWDASYANVVAEQMPAYVREDHAVITDLSMRPSNSEYDRYIWLVEEMKQVGYDDAALAEKMSFAVEDVFVSAIFSMACDVLATIGEEHSKPNSDVRDLREWAEKFRKGVIATTDQRSGAARDYDVRVGRWISTDTIAMFAPLLCGGLPREQERTLLRMFEGTRFCGHPDLLFAVPPSTSPVSKDFRAREYWRGPVWPVMTWLFSWAFSRRGWAERSLTLREEGLRQASDGSFAEYYEPFTGEPLGSMQQSWTAAAVLDWLG
;
A
#
# COMPACT_ATOMS: atom_id res chain seq x y z
N MET A 1 -29.57 -15.45 -13.96
CA MET A 1 -28.82 -16.51 -14.68
C MET A 1 -27.36 -16.19 -14.48
N GLY A 2 -26.69 -16.91 -13.56
CA GLY A 2 -25.29 -16.61 -13.22
C GLY A 2 -24.39 -17.02 -14.37
N GLU A 3 -23.69 -16.07 -14.96
CA GLU A 3 -22.52 -16.33 -15.79
C GLU A 3 -21.55 -17.15 -14.94
N ARG A 4 -21.11 -18.28 -15.43
CA ARG A 4 -20.14 -19.13 -14.73
C ARG A 4 -18.80 -18.39 -14.78
N GLY A 5 -18.35 -17.89 -13.65
CA GLY A 5 -17.00 -17.32 -13.52
C GLY A 5 -15.92 -18.32 -13.96
N PHE A 6 -14.70 -17.84 -14.16
CA PHE A 6 -13.56 -18.68 -14.53
C PHE A 6 -13.25 -19.70 -13.42
N THR A 7 -12.85 -20.92 -13.81
CA THR A 7 -12.27 -21.88 -12.85
C THR A 7 -10.95 -21.34 -12.31
N SER A 8 -10.51 -21.85 -11.14
CA SER A 8 -9.24 -21.46 -10.52
C SER A 8 -8.05 -21.53 -11.50
N THR A 9 -7.97 -22.59 -12.30
CA THR A 9 -6.91 -22.75 -13.31
C THR A 9 -7.01 -21.71 -14.42
N GLN A 10 -8.19 -21.42 -14.91
CA GLN A 10 -8.41 -20.39 -15.93
C GLN A 10 -8.11 -19.01 -15.39
N LEU A 11 -8.52 -18.73 -14.14
CA LEU A 11 -8.28 -17.45 -13.48
C LEU A 11 -6.77 -17.23 -13.26
N ALA A 12 -6.04 -18.25 -12.78
CA ALA A 12 -4.57 -18.21 -12.64
C ALA A 12 -3.88 -17.95 -13.99
N ALA A 13 -4.30 -18.64 -15.06
CA ALA A 13 -3.74 -18.44 -16.39
C ALA A 13 -3.98 -17.01 -16.91
N ARG A 14 -5.16 -16.46 -16.72
CA ARG A 14 -5.49 -15.07 -17.10
C ARG A 14 -4.69 -14.05 -16.29
N ALA A 15 -4.55 -14.25 -14.98
CA ALA A 15 -3.75 -13.38 -14.10
C ALA A 15 -2.26 -13.40 -14.51
N ALA A 16 -1.71 -14.58 -14.79
CA ALA A 16 -0.34 -14.72 -15.30
C ALA A 16 -0.15 -14.04 -16.67
N TYR A 17 -1.12 -14.19 -17.58
CA TYR A 17 -1.11 -13.52 -18.87
C TYR A 17 -1.14 -11.99 -18.73
N LEU A 18 -1.94 -11.46 -17.80
CA LEU A 18 -2.00 -10.04 -17.50
C LEU A 18 -0.64 -9.51 -17.00
N LEU A 19 -0.04 -10.15 -16.00
CA LEU A 19 1.28 -9.74 -15.49
C LEU A 19 2.34 -9.79 -16.59
N ARG A 20 2.28 -10.79 -17.50
CA ARG A 20 3.16 -10.85 -18.66
C ARG A 20 2.93 -9.69 -19.62
N GLY A 21 1.68 -9.26 -19.82
CA GLY A 21 1.32 -8.12 -20.68
C GLY A 21 1.78 -6.78 -20.12
N ASN A 22 1.84 -6.66 -18.79
CA ASN A 22 2.26 -5.45 -18.08
C ASN A 22 3.77 -5.41 -17.80
N ASP A 23 4.52 -6.45 -18.17
CA ASP A 23 5.98 -6.56 -17.96
C ASP A 23 6.74 -5.66 -18.93
N LEU A 24 7.51 -4.72 -18.38
CA LEU A 24 8.39 -3.80 -19.09
C LEU A 24 9.87 -4.26 -19.10
N GLY A 25 10.14 -5.51 -18.76
CA GLY A 25 11.46 -6.14 -18.69
C GLY A 25 12.02 -6.21 -17.28
N THR A 26 12.39 -5.11 -16.67
CA THR A 26 12.92 -5.08 -15.29
C THR A 26 11.87 -4.67 -14.25
N MET A 27 10.77 -4.08 -14.67
CA MET A 27 9.66 -3.65 -13.84
C MET A 27 8.33 -4.03 -14.48
N THR A 28 7.27 -4.05 -13.69
CA THR A 28 5.90 -4.24 -14.15
C THR A 28 5.15 -2.93 -14.01
N SER A 29 4.44 -2.49 -15.05
CA SER A 29 3.51 -1.36 -14.92
C SER A 29 2.36 -1.71 -13.99
N ALA A 30 1.92 -0.79 -13.13
CA ALA A 30 0.78 -1.03 -12.26
C ALA A 30 -0.51 -1.27 -13.09
N ALA A 31 -0.69 -0.46 -14.14
CA ALA A 31 -1.72 -0.66 -15.17
C ALA A 31 -1.29 0.04 -16.47
N PRO A 32 -1.43 -0.61 -17.66
CA PRO A 32 -0.78 -0.12 -18.90
C PRO A 32 -1.21 1.27 -19.37
N ARG A 33 -2.45 1.68 -19.06
CA ARG A 33 -3.02 2.95 -19.55
C ARG A 33 -3.06 4.05 -18.49
N LEU A 34 -3.43 3.70 -17.26
CA LEU A 34 -3.63 4.69 -16.20
C LEU A 34 -2.38 4.88 -15.34
N TYR A 35 -1.62 3.81 -15.11
CA TYR A 35 -0.44 3.78 -14.25
C TYR A 35 0.72 3.07 -14.95
N PRO A 36 1.32 3.69 -15.99
CA PRO A 36 2.26 3.02 -16.89
C PRO A 36 3.68 2.89 -16.34
N HIS A 37 3.90 3.16 -15.07
CA HIS A 37 5.19 3.10 -14.37
C HIS A 37 5.17 2.05 -13.26
N MET A 38 6.27 1.98 -12.48
CA MET A 38 6.37 1.14 -11.29
C MET A 38 5.98 1.97 -10.05
N TRP A 39 4.90 1.60 -9.38
CA TRP A 39 4.58 2.09 -8.03
C TRP A 39 5.20 1.17 -6.98
N SER A 40 5.61 1.75 -5.85
CA SER A 40 6.38 1.08 -4.82
C SER A 40 5.64 -0.09 -4.17
N TRP A 41 4.46 0.14 -3.63
CA TRP A 41 3.71 -0.94 -2.98
C TRP A 41 3.08 -1.91 -3.99
N ASP A 42 2.72 -1.40 -5.18
CA ASP A 42 2.31 -2.25 -6.33
C ASP A 42 3.42 -3.24 -6.71
N ALA A 43 4.66 -2.78 -6.82
CA ALA A 43 5.80 -3.65 -7.12
C ALA A 43 5.97 -4.76 -6.08
N ALA A 44 5.73 -4.45 -4.80
CA ALA A 44 5.76 -5.47 -3.75
C ALA A 44 4.62 -6.48 -3.90
N PHE A 45 3.39 -6.06 -4.17
CA PHE A 45 2.27 -6.97 -4.46
C PHE A 45 2.51 -7.77 -5.75
N VAL A 46 3.02 -7.13 -6.79
CA VAL A 46 3.41 -7.80 -8.05
C VAL A 46 4.45 -8.89 -7.79
N ALA A 47 5.47 -8.60 -7.00
CA ALA A 47 6.48 -9.60 -6.64
C ALA A 47 5.87 -10.79 -5.86
N VAL A 48 4.88 -10.54 -5.00
CA VAL A 48 4.10 -11.61 -4.33
C VAL A 48 3.43 -12.52 -5.35
N GLY A 49 2.73 -11.95 -6.35
CA GLY A 49 2.03 -12.73 -7.37
C GLY A 49 2.95 -13.37 -8.43
N LEU A 50 4.14 -12.81 -8.64
CA LEU A 50 5.16 -13.40 -9.51
C LEU A 50 5.89 -14.58 -8.85
N ALA A 51 6.06 -14.58 -7.52
CA ALA A 51 6.81 -15.60 -6.80
C ALA A 51 6.34 -17.05 -7.07
N PRO A 52 5.03 -17.38 -7.13
CA PRO A 52 4.56 -18.70 -7.51
C PRO A 52 4.80 -19.05 -9.00
N LEU A 53 4.99 -18.05 -9.88
CA LEU A 53 5.26 -18.26 -11.31
C LEU A 53 6.76 -18.34 -11.62
N SER A 54 7.54 -17.40 -11.08
CA SER A 54 8.99 -17.31 -11.23
C SER A 54 9.56 -16.45 -10.12
N VAL A 55 10.29 -17.10 -9.22
CA VAL A 55 11.04 -16.44 -8.14
C VAL A 55 12.08 -15.46 -8.72
N GLU A 56 12.72 -15.82 -9.83
CA GLU A 56 13.71 -14.99 -10.51
C GLU A 56 13.09 -13.68 -10.98
N ARG A 57 11.89 -13.72 -11.58
CA ARG A 57 11.20 -12.50 -12.03
C ARG A 57 10.70 -11.65 -10.86
N ALA A 58 10.23 -12.30 -9.78
CA ALA A 58 9.85 -11.60 -8.55
C ALA A 58 11.03 -10.87 -7.90
N VAL A 59 12.21 -11.50 -7.92
CA VAL A 59 13.47 -10.88 -7.48
C VAL A 59 13.83 -9.67 -8.34
N VAL A 60 13.72 -9.77 -9.67
CA VAL A 60 14.00 -8.65 -10.58
C VAL A 60 13.09 -7.46 -10.30
N GLU A 61 11.82 -7.69 -10.00
CA GLU A 61 10.85 -6.63 -9.66
C GLU A 61 11.30 -5.82 -8.44
N LEU A 62 11.59 -6.50 -7.32
CA LEU A 62 12.05 -5.82 -6.10
C LEU A 62 13.46 -5.25 -6.24
N ASP A 63 14.35 -5.90 -6.98
CA ASP A 63 15.72 -5.45 -7.20
C ASP A 63 15.73 -4.12 -7.96
N THR A 64 14.86 -3.96 -8.95
CA THR A 64 14.65 -2.72 -9.71
C THR A 64 14.17 -1.59 -8.80
N LEU A 65 13.15 -1.85 -7.99
CA LEU A 65 12.64 -0.86 -7.03
C LEU A 65 13.73 -0.42 -6.03
N LEU A 66 14.42 -1.40 -5.41
CA LEU A 66 15.46 -1.13 -4.41
C LEU A 66 16.70 -0.44 -5.01
N SER A 67 16.93 -0.57 -6.32
CA SER A 67 17.98 0.17 -7.03
C SER A 67 17.63 1.66 -7.19
N ALA A 68 16.36 2.04 -7.05
CA ALA A 68 15.90 3.42 -7.06
C ALA A 68 15.82 4.05 -5.66
N GLN A 69 16.28 3.35 -4.62
CA GLN A 69 16.28 3.87 -3.24
C GLN A 69 17.11 5.15 -3.15
N TRP A 70 16.57 6.15 -2.45
CA TRP A 70 17.23 7.41 -2.16
C TRP A 70 18.41 7.22 -1.19
N LYS A 71 19.37 8.13 -1.22
CA LYS A 71 20.57 8.07 -0.35
C LYS A 71 20.23 8.14 1.14
N ASN A 72 19.14 8.82 1.54
CA ASN A 72 18.67 8.85 2.93
C ASN A 72 17.96 7.54 3.37
N GLY A 73 17.66 6.64 2.46
CA GLY A 73 17.00 5.35 2.70
C GLY A 73 15.56 5.26 2.22
N MET A 74 14.94 6.36 1.80
CA MET A 74 13.56 6.36 1.28
C MET A 74 13.43 5.46 0.04
N ILE A 75 12.39 4.64 -0.01
CA ILE A 75 11.93 4.01 -1.24
C ILE A 75 10.88 4.94 -1.87
N PRO A 76 11.06 5.39 -3.11
CA PRO A 76 10.15 6.33 -3.75
C PRO A 76 8.81 5.68 -4.10
N HIS A 77 7.74 6.44 -4.03
CA HIS A 77 6.39 6.07 -4.43
C HIS A 77 6.31 5.63 -5.91
N ILE A 78 7.01 6.32 -6.83
CA ILE A 78 7.08 5.96 -8.25
C ILE A 78 8.53 5.89 -8.71
N VAL A 79 8.85 4.83 -9.45
CA VAL A 79 10.02 4.77 -10.35
C VAL A 79 9.50 4.88 -11.77
N PHE A 80 9.86 5.97 -12.45
CA PHE A 80 9.39 6.25 -13.80
C PHE A 80 10.08 5.35 -14.83
N ALA A 81 9.28 4.66 -15.64
CA ALA A 81 9.78 3.86 -16.75
C ALA A 81 10.33 4.77 -17.86
N ASN A 82 11.51 4.45 -18.38
CA ASN A 82 12.14 5.22 -19.43
C ASN A 82 11.34 5.17 -20.73
N GLY A 83 11.16 6.34 -21.36
CA GLY A 83 10.47 6.46 -22.66
C GLY A 83 8.97 6.20 -22.60
N VAL A 84 8.36 6.27 -21.41
CA VAL A 84 6.92 6.14 -21.21
C VAL A 84 6.38 7.51 -20.81
N ASP A 85 5.48 8.05 -21.63
CA ASP A 85 4.80 9.32 -21.46
C ASP A 85 3.32 9.10 -21.09
N GLY A 86 2.56 10.19 -20.87
CA GLY A 86 1.11 10.14 -20.66
C GLY A 86 0.68 9.89 -19.22
N TYR A 87 1.55 10.21 -18.24
CA TYR A 87 1.20 10.21 -16.82
C TYR A 87 1.50 11.57 -16.16
N PHE A 88 0.58 12.04 -15.34
CA PHE A 88 0.75 13.23 -14.51
C PHE A 88 0.41 12.93 -13.05
N PRO A 89 1.24 13.38 -12.06
CA PRO A 89 2.47 14.17 -12.20
C PRO A 89 3.69 13.32 -12.60
N GLY A 90 4.30 13.65 -13.73
CA GLY A 90 5.51 13.01 -14.23
C GLY A 90 6.81 13.61 -13.65
N PRO A 91 8.01 13.14 -14.11
CA PRO A 91 9.30 13.58 -13.59
C PRO A 91 9.51 15.09 -13.60
N SER A 92 9.02 15.77 -14.65
CA SER A 92 9.13 17.22 -14.80
C SER A 92 8.31 18.01 -13.77
N ARG A 93 7.26 17.40 -13.19
CA ARG A 93 6.52 18.02 -12.09
C ARG A 93 7.23 17.80 -10.75
N TRP A 94 7.76 16.60 -10.52
CA TRP A 94 8.48 16.28 -9.30
C TRP A 94 9.83 17.00 -9.17
N GLU A 95 10.58 17.14 -10.26
CA GLU A 95 11.92 17.79 -10.29
C GLU A 95 12.88 17.25 -9.22
N THR A 96 12.72 15.96 -8.85
CA THR A 96 13.50 15.39 -7.74
C THR A 96 14.99 15.31 -8.03
N ARG A 97 15.37 15.07 -9.30
CA ARG A 97 16.76 15.00 -9.71
C ARG A 97 17.48 16.33 -9.52
N GLU A 98 16.77 17.43 -9.74
CA GLU A 98 17.29 18.79 -9.70
C GLU A 98 17.30 19.37 -8.28
N LEU A 99 16.28 19.04 -7.49
CA LEU A 99 16.01 19.71 -6.21
C LEU A 99 16.41 18.86 -5.00
N ALA A 100 16.31 17.52 -5.08
CA ALA A 100 16.50 16.64 -3.92
C ALA A 100 17.94 16.12 -3.85
N MET A 101 18.69 16.49 -2.80
CA MET A 101 20.07 16.06 -2.56
C MET A 101 20.23 14.53 -2.46
N HIS A 102 19.19 13.85 -2.00
CA HIS A 102 19.19 12.40 -1.77
C HIS A 102 18.61 11.57 -2.90
N ALA A 103 18.04 12.19 -3.92
CA ALA A 103 17.48 11.47 -5.08
C ALA A 103 18.55 10.62 -5.80
N PRO A 104 18.18 9.47 -6.38
CA PRO A 104 19.11 8.64 -7.13
C PRO A 104 19.58 9.33 -8.42
N VAL A 105 20.83 9.08 -8.81
CA VAL A 105 21.39 9.60 -10.07
C VAL A 105 20.80 8.87 -11.28
N GLY A 106 20.45 7.59 -11.13
CA GLY A 106 19.99 6.73 -12.22
C GLY A 106 18.53 6.96 -12.60
N PRO A 107 17.57 6.20 -12.05
CA PRO A 107 16.17 6.32 -12.42
C PRO A 107 15.55 7.63 -11.92
N GLN A 108 14.60 8.18 -12.69
CA GLN A 108 13.75 9.27 -12.19
C GLN A 108 12.69 8.74 -11.25
N THR A 109 12.43 9.46 -10.17
CA THR A 109 11.49 9.04 -9.13
C THR A 109 10.61 10.20 -8.69
N SER A 110 9.47 9.86 -8.08
CA SER A 110 8.71 10.83 -7.26
C SER A 110 9.44 11.15 -5.96
N GLY A 111 9.01 12.21 -5.26
CA GLY A 111 9.64 12.70 -4.02
C GLY A 111 8.94 12.26 -2.73
N ILE A 112 8.01 11.30 -2.79
CA ILE A 112 7.27 10.74 -1.65
C ILE A 112 7.41 9.23 -1.60
N THR A 113 6.88 8.62 -0.55
CA THR A 113 6.90 7.16 -0.33
C THR A 113 5.51 6.52 -0.40
N GLN A 114 5.41 5.20 -0.10
CA GLN A 114 4.16 4.44 0.02
C GLN A 114 4.23 3.40 1.15
N PRO A 115 3.11 2.69 1.49
CA PRO A 115 3.08 1.74 2.58
C PRO A 115 4.14 0.62 2.46
N PRO A 116 4.85 0.29 3.55
CA PRO A 116 6.02 -0.58 3.52
C PRO A 116 5.69 -2.08 3.55
N VAL A 117 5.07 -2.61 2.49
CA VAL A 117 4.73 -4.03 2.34
C VAL A 117 5.87 -4.90 1.78
N HIS A 118 7.03 -4.30 1.50
CA HIS A 118 8.16 -4.94 0.80
C HIS A 118 8.75 -6.15 1.55
N ALA A 119 8.85 -6.08 2.88
CA ALA A 119 9.34 -7.21 3.69
C ALA A 119 8.43 -8.45 3.55
N ILE A 120 7.12 -8.23 3.38
CA ILE A 120 6.16 -9.33 3.13
C ILE A 120 6.44 -9.96 1.76
N ALA A 121 6.70 -9.15 0.74
CA ALA A 121 7.05 -9.65 -0.59
C ALA A 121 8.35 -10.46 -0.56
N VAL A 122 9.39 -10.02 0.16
CA VAL A 122 10.63 -10.78 0.37
C VAL A 122 10.35 -12.12 1.03
N GLN A 123 9.51 -12.16 2.08
CA GLN A 123 9.11 -13.41 2.73
C GLN A 123 8.44 -14.36 1.73
N ARG A 124 7.48 -13.86 0.91
CA ARG A 124 6.80 -14.70 -0.09
C ARG A 124 7.75 -15.25 -1.14
N ILE A 125 8.72 -14.46 -1.62
CA ILE A 125 9.79 -14.91 -2.52
C ILE A 125 10.58 -16.05 -1.89
N LEU A 126 11.03 -15.88 -0.63
CA LEU A 126 11.79 -16.91 0.09
C LEU A 126 10.97 -18.18 0.31
N ASP A 127 9.70 -18.06 0.68
CA ASP A 127 8.81 -19.21 0.91
C ASP A 127 8.55 -19.99 -0.38
N HIS A 128 8.31 -19.32 -1.49
CA HIS A 128 8.16 -19.98 -2.79
C HIS A 128 9.47 -20.60 -3.28
N SER A 129 10.60 -19.95 -3.06
CA SER A 129 11.91 -20.50 -3.45
C SER A 129 12.22 -21.85 -2.79
N LYS A 130 11.75 -22.07 -1.55
CA LYS A 130 11.90 -23.35 -0.85
C LYS A 130 11.20 -24.52 -1.57
N ARG A 131 10.16 -24.24 -2.40
CA ARG A 131 9.37 -25.23 -3.14
C ARG A 131 9.96 -25.56 -4.53
N HIS A 132 10.85 -24.72 -5.08
CA HIS A 132 11.31 -24.78 -6.48
C HIS A 132 12.74 -25.31 -6.67
N GLY A 133 13.34 -25.90 -5.66
CA GLY A 133 14.65 -26.54 -5.77
C GLY A 133 15.84 -25.61 -5.46
N ARG A 134 17.06 -26.19 -5.54
CA ARG A 134 18.27 -25.56 -5.01
C ARG A 134 18.66 -24.27 -5.74
N THR A 135 18.58 -24.27 -7.07
CA THR A 135 19.00 -23.12 -7.89
C THR A 135 18.13 -21.89 -7.62
N THR A 136 16.81 -22.03 -7.65
CA THR A 136 15.85 -20.97 -7.37
C THR A 136 15.98 -20.44 -5.94
N ARG A 137 16.23 -21.35 -5.00
CA ARG A 137 16.51 -20.97 -3.62
C ARG A 137 17.76 -20.11 -3.51
N ALA A 138 18.85 -20.47 -4.19
CA ALA A 138 20.09 -19.70 -4.21
C ALA A 138 19.87 -18.26 -4.77
N VAL A 139 19.05 -18.11 -5.80
CA VAL A 139 18.69 -16.79 -6.36
C VAL A 139 18.01 -15.90 -5.31
N ALA A 140 17.05 -16.46 -4.56
CA ALA A 140 16.33 -15.70 -3.52
C ALA A 140 17.25 -15.33 -2.33
N GLU A 141 18.12 -16.25 -1.92
CA GLU A 141 19.10 -16.02 -0.85
C GLU A 141 20.14 -14.97 -1.26
N GLU A 142 20.69 -15.04 -2.47
CA GLU A 142 21.62 -14.05 -3.02
C GLU A 142 20.98 -12.67 -3.13
N PHE A 143 19.71 -12.58 -3.56
CA PHE A 143 18.96 -11.33 -3.55
C PHE A 143 18.85 -10.76 -2.14
N LEU A 144 18.48 -11.58 -1.15
CA LEU A 144 18.38 -11.16 0.24
C LEU A 144 19.72 -10.66 0.76
N ASP A 145 20.83 -11.34 0.44
CA ASP A 145 22.17 -10.92 0.86
C ASP A 145 22.54 -9.56 0.26
N ARG A 146 22.32 -9.39 -1.02
CA ARG A 146 22.64 -8.15 -1.76
C ARG A 146 21.78 -6.96 -1.32
N ARG A 147 20.52 -7.18 -0.95
CA ARG A 147 19.55 -6.13 -0.66
C ARG A 147 19.17 -5.96 0.81
N TRP A 148 19.75 -6.74 1.69
CA TRP A 148 19.49 -6.65 3.13
C TRP A 148 19.68 -5.24 3.66
N GLU A 149 20.81 -4.61 3.36
CA GLU A 149 21.11 -3.24 3.80
C GLU A 149 20.07 -2.24 3.26
N ASN A 150 19.63 -2.37 2.01
CA ASN A 150 18.59 -1.51 1.44
C ASN A 150 17.28 -1.63 2.23
N LEU A 151 16.86 -2.85 2.56
CA LEU A 151 15.65 -3.09 3.35
C LEU A 151 15.76 -2.50 4.75
N VAL A 152 16.87 -2.71 5.45
CA VAL A 152 17.09 -2.16 6.79
C VAL A 152 17.14 -0.63 6.76
N ARG A 153 17.84 -0.02 5.79
CA ARG A 153 17.89 1.45 5.61
C ARG A 153 16.50 2.04 5.36
N TRP A 154 15.66 1.36 4.59
CA TRP A 154 14.27 1.75 4.38
C TRP A 154 13.49 1.79 5.69
N HIS A 155 13.57 0.73 6.50
CA HIS A 155 12.89 0.67 7.78
C HIS A 155 13.44 1.71 8.77
N ARG A 156 14.76 1.93 8.77
CA ARG A 156 15.40 2.96 9.60
C ARG A 156 14.91 4.35 9.22
N TRP A 157 14.85 4.66 7.93
CA TRP A 157 14.34 5.95 7.47
C TRP A 157 12.90 6.19 7.92
N LEU A 158 12.00 5.22 7.78
CA LEU A 158 10.63 5.32 8.29
C LEU A 158 10.58 5.55 9.80
N ALA A 159 11.39 4.78 10.56
CA ALA A 159 11.42 4.86 12.03
C ALA A 159 12.00 6.17 12.56
N THR A 160 12.79 6.90 11.79
CA THR A 160 13.48 8.12 12.22
C THR A 160 12.95 9.37 11.55
N ALA A 161 12.90 9.41 10.21
CA ALA A 161 12.48 10.62 9.48
C ALA A 161 10.95 10.83 9.50
N ARG A 162 10.18 9.75 9.72
CA ARG A 162 8.71 9.81 9.68
C ARG A 162 8.03 9.66 11.04
N ASP A 163 8.77 9.40 12.11
CA ASP A 163 8.26 9.46 13.49
C ASP A 163 8.63 10.82 14.13
N ILE A 164 8.12 11.90 13.53
CA ILE A 164 8.51 13.28 13.87
C ILE A 164 8.14 13.71 15.29
N GLN A 165 7.15 13.07 15.90
CA GLN A 165 6.70 13.33 17.28
C GLN A 165 7.31 12.34 18.30
N GLY A 166 8.07 11.34 17.85
CA GLY A 166 8.55 10.25 18.70
C GLY A 166 7.44 9.34 19.24
N SER A 167 6.28 9.42 18.64
CA SER A 167 5.04 8.78 19.09
C SER A 167 4.94 7.29 18.73
N GLY A 168 5.84 6.79 17.87
CA GLY A 168 5.74 5.46 17.26
C GLY A 168 4.65 5.40 16.19
N ARG A 169 4.44 6.49 15.48
CA ARG A 169 3.53 6.55 14.33
C ARG A 169 4.19 7.24 13.15
N ILE A 170 3.94 6.71 11.95
CA ILE A 170 4.44 7.28 10.69
C ILE A 170 3.66 8.53 10.35
N THR A 171 4.34 9.64 10.19
CA THR A 171 3.77 10.90 9.71
C THR A 171 3.84 10.94 8.18
N LEU A 172 2.70 11.18 7.54
CA LEU A 172 2.56 11.41 6.12
C LEU A 172 2.47 12.91 5.84
N PHE A 173 3.12 13.35 4.77
CA PHE A 173 3.08 14.73 4.28
C PHE A 173 2.25 14.88 3.02
N HIS A 174 1.72 13.76 2.51
CA HIS A 174 0.85 13.70 1.35
C HIS A 174 -0.10 12.50 1.48
N GLY A 175 -1.37 12.64 1.12
CA GLY A 175 -2.32 11.54 1.19
C GLY A 175 -1.94 10.34 0.31
N TRP A 176 -1.24 10.58 -0.82
CA TRP A 176 -0.73 9.50 -1.68
C TRP A 176 0.26 8.57 -0.97
N GLU A 177 0.97 9.04 0.05
CA GLU A 177 1.87 8.18 0.84
C GLU A 177 1.13 7.09 1.62
N SER A 178 -0.16 7.29 1.91
CA SER A 178 -1.01 6.29 2.55
C SER A 178 -1.41 5.14 1.61
N GLY A 179 -1.31 5.33 0.30
CA GLY A 179 -1.92 4.50 -0.71
C GLY A 179 -3.45 4.59 -0.78
N MET A 180 -4.09 5.43 0.09
CA MET A 180 -5.53 5.64 0.17
C MET A 180 -5.87 7.11 -0.12
N ASP A 181 -5.60 7.56 -1.33
CA ASP A 181 -5.41 8.96 -1.74
C ASP A 181 -6.50 9.93 -1.30
N ASN A 182 -7.78 9.63 -1.59
CA ASN A 182 -8.93 10.46 -1.25
C ASN A 182 -9.79 9.87 -0.14
N SER A 183 -9.20 9.06 0.73
CA SER A 183 -9.92 8.55 1.90
C SER A 183 -10.55 9.70 2.73
N PRO A 184 -11.77 9.56 3.24
CA PRO A 184 -12.40 10.58 4.09
C PRO A 184 -11.60 10.91 5.36
N ARG A 185 -10.59 10.13 5.67
CA ARG A 185 -9.60 10.40 6.73
C ARG A 185 -8.89 11.75 6.55
N TRP A 186 -8.71 12.17 5.30
CA TRP A 186 -7.92 13.35 4.93
C TRP A 186 -8.75 14.61 4.77
N ASP A 187 -10.08 14.53 4.68
CA ASP A 187 -10.97 15.66 4.36
C ASP A 187 -10.68 16.88 5.23
N ALA A 188 -10.60 16.68 6.54
CA ALA A 188 -10.39 17.78 7.48
C ALA A 188 -8.96 18.34 7.43
N SER A 189 -7.94 17.51 7.16
CA SER A 189 -6.55 17.96 7.04
C SER A 189 -6.33 18.65 5.69
N TYR A 190 -6.89 18.13 4.60
CA TYR A 190 -6.85 18.79 3.31
C TYR A 190 -7.61 20.13 3.28
N ALA A 191 -8.65 20.31 4.10
CA ALA A 191 -9.34 21.59 4.20
C ALA A 191 -8.44 22.75 4.66
N ASN A 192 -7.31 22.45 5.32
CA ASN A 192 -6.32 23.42 5.74
C ASN A 192 -5.22 23.67 4.68
N VAL A 193 -5.17 22.86 3.62
CA VAL A 193 -4.24 23.06 2.51
C VAL A 193 -4.81 24.10 1.55
N VAL A 194 -4.17 25.27 1.52
CA VAL A 194 -4.58 26.39 0.65
C VAL A 194 -3.69 26.40 -0.57
N ALA A 195 -4.22 25.94 -1.70
CA ALA A 195 -3.52 25.94 -2.97
C ALA A 195 -3.47 27.34 -3.58
N GLU A 196 -2.39 28.09 -3.34
CA GLU A 196 -2.16 29.42 -3.89
C GLU A 196 -1.24 29.34 -5.10
N GLN A 197 -1.44 30.20 -6.11
CA GLN A 197 -0.54 30.35 -7.28
C GLN A 197 -0.11 29.01 -7.94
N MET A 198 -1.07 28.11 -8.10
CA MET A 198 -0.83 26.80 -8.72
C MET A 198 -0.27 26.91 -10.13
N PRO A 199 0.87 26.30 -10.46
CA PRO A 199 1.30 26.14 -11.84
C PRO A 199 0.26 25.33 -12.63
N ALA A 200 -0.04 25.76 -13.85
CA ALA A 200 -1.00 25.08 -14.73
C ALA A 200 -0.61 23.60 -14.94
N TYR A 201 -1.60 22.73 -14.95
CA TYR A 201 -1.42 21.31 -15.25
C TYR A 201 -2.67 20.74 -15.95
N VAL A 202 -2.51 19.58 -16.57
CA VAL A 202 -3.60 18.80 -17.18
C VAL A 202 -3.68 17.45 -16.50
N ARG A 203 -4.87 17.02 -16.16
CA ARG A 203 -5.14 15.71 -15.55
C ARG A 203 -5.20 14.65 -16.67
N GLU A 204 -4.20 13.78 -16.71
CA GLU A 204 -4.14 12.69 -17.70
C GLU A 204 -5.12 11.54 -17.35
N ASP A 205 -5.48 11.35 -16.08
CA ASP A 205 -6.41 10.31 -15.65
C ASP A 205 -7.82 10.45 -16.27
N HIS A 206 -8.26 11.69 -16.58
CA HIS A 206 -9.53 11.95 -17.25
C HIS A 206 -9.56 11.47 -18.73
N ALA A 207 -8.41 11.29 -19.36
CA ALA A 207 -8.32 10.73 -20.69
C ALA A 207 -8.59 9.21 -20.71
N VAL A 208 -8.42 8.55 -19.57
CA VAL A 208 -8.57 7.09 -19.41
C VAL A 208 -9.86 6.72 -18.71
N ILE A 209 -10.22 7.44 -17.63
CA ILE A 209 -11.42 7.23 -16.84
C ILE A 209 -12.46 8.28 -17.22
N THR A 210 -13.48 7.86 -17.94
CA THR A 210 -14.55 8.74 -18.44
C THR A 210 -15.63 9.02 -17.40
N ASP A 211 -15.87 8.11 -16.46
CA ASP A 211 -16.78 8.32 -15.33
C ASP A 211 -16.03 9.03 -14.20
N LEU A 212 -16.18 10.35 -14.16
CA LEU A 212 -15.49 11.20 -13.18
C LEU A 212 -15.92 10.94 -11.73
N SER A 213 -17.05 10.26 -11.51
CA SER A 213 -17.47 9.85 -10.16
C SER A 213 -16.54 8.81 -9.52
N MET A 214 -15.68 8.18 -10.32
CA MET A 214 -14.68 7.22 -9.85
C MET A 214 -13.39 7.88 -9.36
N ARG A 215 -13.20 9.20 -9.56
CA ARG A 215 -11.93 9.89 -9.32
C ARG A 215 -12.07 11.07 -8.36
N PRO A 216 -11.00 11.46 -7.68
CA PRO A 216 -10.99 12.69 -6.89
C PRO A 216 -11.39 13.91 -7.71
N SER A 217 -12.07 14.86 -7.09
CA SER A 217 -12.44 16.14 -7.71
C SER A 217 -11.23 16.98 -8.11
N ASN A 218 -11.41 17.98 -8.97
CA ASN A 218 -10.34 18.90 -9.34
C ASN A 218 -9.80 19.67 -8.13
N SER A 219 -10.69 20.08 -7.20
CA SER A 219 -10.25 20.81 -6.01
C SER A 219 -9.43 19.95 -5.03
N GLU A 220 -9.68 18.64 -4.97
CA GLU A 220 -8.79 17.70 -4.24
C GLU A 220 -7.46 17.56 -4.96
N TYR A 221 -7.50 17.42 -6.28
CA TYR A 221 -6.30 17.28 -7.08
C TYR A 221 -5.41 18.53 -7.03
N ASP A 222 -5.98 19.73 -6.99
CA ASP A 222 -5.25 20.98 -6.76
C ASP A 222 -4.45 20.93 -5.45
N ARG A 223 -5.04 20.41 -4.36
CA ARG A 223 -4.35 20.27 -3.09
C ARG A 223 -3.23 19.23 -3.15
N TYR A 224 -3.43 18.12 -3.87
CA TYR A 224 -2.37 17.12 -4.06
C TYR A 224 -1.16 17.72 -4.78
N ILE A 225 -1.39 18.46 -5.85
CA ILE A 225 -0.29 19.09 -6.60
C ILE A 225 0.34 20.24 -5.81
N TRP A 226 -0.45 20.98 -5.02
CA TRP A 226 0.10 22.01 -4.12
C TRP A 226 1.08 21.42 -3.10
N LEU A 227 0.76 20.29 -2.49
CA LEU A 227 1.68 19.61 -1.58
C LEU A 227 2.98 19.17 -2.27
N VAL A 228 2.93 18.79 -3.55
CA VAL A 228 4.16 18.55 -4.34
C VAL A 228 4.98 19.83 -4.48
N GLU A 229 4.33 20.98 -4.74
CA GLU A 229 5.04 22.27 -4.82
C GLU A 229 5.65 22.69 -3.47
N GLU A 230 4.95 22.46 -2.35
CA GLU A 230 5.53 22.69 -1.01
C GLU A 230 6.78 21.83 -0.77
N MET A 231 6.76 20.55 -1.16
CA MET A 231 7.92 19.65 -1.06
C MET A 231 9.11 20.13 -1.89
N LYS A 232 8.86 20.62 -3.10
CA LYS A 232 9.88 21.21 -3.99
C LYS A 232 10.54 22.44 -3.36
N GLN A 233 9.74 23.31 -2.72
CA GLN A 233 10.25 24.53 -2.07
C GLN A 233 11.28 24.24 -0.96
N VAL A 234 11.19 23.06 -0.35
CA VAL A 234 12.12 22.62 0.71
C VAL A 234 13.14 21.57 0.22
N GLY A 235 13.22 21.35 -1.08
CA GLY A 235 14.20 20.41 -1.69
C GLY A 235 14.04 18.98 -1.19
N TYR A 236 12.85 18.58 -0.76
CA TYR A 236 12.55 17.25 -0.21
C TYR A 236 13.40 16.88 1.02
N ASP A 237 13.88 17.87 1.77
CA ASP A 237 14.62 17.64 2.99
C ASP A 237 13.70 17.13 4.12
N ASP A 238 14.03 16.01 4.74
CA ASP A 238 13.17 15.35 5.75
C ASP A 238 12.84 16.26 6.95
N ALA A 239 13.81 17.05 7.43
CA ALA A 239 13.60 17.93 8.57
C ALA A 239 12.72 19.14 8.18
N ALA A 240 12.98 19.71 7.01
CA ALA A 240 12.19 20.83 6.50
C ALA A 240 10.76 20.41 6.14
N LEU A 241 10.55 19.19 5.62
CA LEU A 241 9.21 18.62 5.42
C LEU A 241 8.46 18.53 6.75
N ALA A 242 9.10 17.98 7.79
CA ALA A 242 8.51 17.87 9.12
C ALA A 242 8.07 19.22 9.70
N GLU A 243 8.82 20.28 9.44
CA GLU A 243 8.56 21.63 9.93
C GLU A 243 7.50 22.37 9.11
N LYS A 244 7.60 22.33 7.77
CA LYS A 244 6.94 23.31 6.87
C LYS A 244 5.72 22.82 6.12
N MET A 245 5.55 21.50 5.93
CA MET A 245 4.40 20.99 5.17
C MET A 245 3.07 21.40 5.79
N SER A 246 2.12 21.87 4.98
CA SER A 246 0.77 22.23 5.43
C SER A 246 -0.07 21.01 5.82
N PHE A 247 0.22 19.84 5.24
CA PHE A 247 -0.38 18.56 5.59
C PHE A 247 0.64 17.70 6.35
N ALA A 248 0.28 17.25 7.56
CA ALA A 248 1.07 16.30 8.33
C ALA A 248 0.13 15.47 9.23
N VAL A 249 -0.02 14.19 8.90
CA VAL A 249 -0.92 13.27 9.62
C VAL A 249 -0.17 12.02 10.04
N GLU A 250 -0.21 11.68 11.32
CA GLU A 250 0.23 10.38 11.83
C GLU A 250 -0.80 9.33 11.42
N ASP A 251 -0.44 8.48 10.46
CA ASP A 251 -1.28 7.45 9.87
C ASP A 251 -1.16 6.13 10.63
N VAL A 252 -2.24 5.67 11.23
CA VAL A 252 -2.26 4.43 12.00
C VAL A 252 -2.15 3.18 11.13
N PHE A 253 -2.66 3.24 9.89
CA PHE A 253 -2.67 2.07 9.01
C PHE A 253 -1.27 1.81 8.42
N VAL A 254 -0.61 2.84 7.93
CA VAL A 254 0.79 2.76 7.48
C VAL A 254 1.71 2.37 8.66
N SER A 255 1.46 2.92 9.85
CA SER A 255 2.21 2.57 11.06
C SER A 255 2.05 1.10 11.46
N ALA A 256 0.84 0.55 11.33
CA ALA A 256 0.59 -0.87 11.59
C ALA A 256 1.26 -1.79 10.56
N ILE A 257 1.21 -1.42 9.27
CA ILE A 257 1.93 -2.13 8.20
C ILE A 257 3.43 -2.08 8.49
N PHE A 258 3.97 -0.93 8.87
CA PHE A 258 5.38 -0.77 9.21
C PHE A 258 5.80 -1.65 10.39
N SER A 259 5.02 -1.63 11.48
CA SER A 259 5.27 -2.51 12.64
C SER A 259 5.30 -3.99 12.23
N MET A 260 4.34 -4.42 11.44
CA MET A 260 4.26 -5.78 10.91
C MET A 260 5.43 -6.11 9.97
N ALA A 261 5.80 -5.18 9.08
CA ALA A 261 6.93 -5.35 8.16
C ALA A 261 8.27 -5.47 8.91
N CYS A 262 8.46 -4.71 9.98
CA CYS A 262 9.63 -4.85 10.86
C CYS A 262 9.70 -6.24 11.49
N ASP A 263 8.58 -6.77 12.02
CA ASP A 263 8.53 -8.13 12.57
C ASP A 263 8.84 -9.19 11.51
N VAL A 264 8.33 -9.04 10.30
CA VAL A 264 8.60 -9.94 9.18
C VAL A 264 10.08 -9.91 8.82
N LEU A 265 10.66 -8.73 8.64
CA LEU A 265 12.06 -8.58 8.25
C LEU A 265 13.00 -9.07 9.36
N ALA A 266 12.67 -8.84 10.62
CA ALA A 266 13.43 -9.39 11.75
C ALA A 266 13.43 -10.92 11.75
N THR A 267 12.28 -11.55 11.50
CA THR A 267 12.17 -13.02 11.39
C THR A 267 13.02 -13.55 10.23
N ILE A 268 12.97 -12.90 9.06
CA ILE A 268 13.84 -13.25 7.92
C ILE A 268 15.32 -13.11 8.32
N GLY A 269 15.67 -12.03 9.03
CA GLY A 269 17.02 -11.79 9.51
C GLY A 269 17.53 -12.89 10.45
N GLU A 270 16.69 -13.36 11.37
CA GLU A 270 16.99 -14.49 12.27
C GLU A 270 17.20 -15.80 11.49
N GLU A 271 16.27 -16.14 10.57
CA GLU A 271 16.32 -17.35 9.75
C GLU A 271 17.56 -17.41 8.82
N HIS A 272 18.00 -16.25 8.33
CA HIS A 272 19.10 -16.11 7.37
C HIS A 272 20.39 -15.55 7.98
N SER A 273 20.54 -15.59 9.32
CA SER A 273 21.75 -15.19 10.06
C SER A 273 22.26 -13.79 9.70
N LYS A 274 21.35 -12.83 9.55
CA LYS A 274 21.70 -11.43 9.31
C LYS A 274 22.24 -10.74 10.58
N PRO A 275 22.88 -9.56 10.49
CA PRO A 275 23.47 -8.90 11.65
C PRO A 275 22.50 -8.75 12.83
N ASN A 276 22.89 -9.21 14.01
CA ASN A 276 22.08 -9.16 15.22
C ASN A 276 21.66 -7.73 15.61
N SER A 277 22.48 -6.72 15.29
CA SER A 277 22.14 -5.30 15.48
C SER A 277 20.90 -4.92 14.70
N ASP A 278 20.85 -5.29 13.41
CA ASP A 278 19.73 -4.96 12.52
C ASP A 278 18.44 -5.67 12.97
N VAL A 279 18.57 -6.95 13.33
CA VAL A 279 17.43 -7.75 13.84
C VAL A 279 16.86 -7.12 15.12
N ARG A 280 17.75 -6.71 16.05
CA ARG A 280 17.31 -6.02 17.27
C ARG A 280 16.62 -4.70 16.97
N ASP A 281 17.21 -3.86 16.13
CA ASP A 281 16.62 -2.57 15.74
C ASP A 281 15.23 -2.76 15.13
N LEU A 282 15.08 -3.76 14.22
CA LEU A 282 13.79 -4.09 13.62
C LEU A 282 12.76 -4.56 14.66
N ARG A 283 13.14 -5.38 15.66
CA ARG A 283 12.25 -5.79 16.76
C ARG A 283 11.83 -4.60 17.62
N GLU A 284 12.76 -3.70 17.93
CA GLU A 284 12.50 -2.49 18.70
C GLU A 284 11.54 -1.56 17.94
N TRP A 285 11.73 -1.35 16.63
CA TRP A 285 10.79 -0.57 15.81
C TRP A 285 9.42 -1.24 15.70
N ALA A 286 9.36 -2.55 15.48
CA ALA A 286 8.10 -3.28 15.46
C ALA A 286 7.28 -3.03 16.72
N GLU A 287 7.91 -3.14 17.90
CA GLU A 287 7.24 -2.95 19.18
C GLU A 287 6.88 -1.48 19.45
N LYS A 288 7.79 -0.52 19.12
CA LYS A 288 7.54 0.92 19.27
C LYS A 288 6.30 1.34 18.47
N PHE A 289 6.24 0.96 17.19
CA PHE A 289 5.15 1.37 16.29
C PHE A 289 3.84 0.61 16.59
N ARG A 290 3.92 -0.63 17.03
CA ARG A 290 2.76 -1.35 17.58
C ARG A 290 2.16 -0.59 18.77
N LYS A 291 2.97 -0.21 19.74
CA LYS A 291 2.52 0.60 20.89
C LYS A 291 1.96 1.95 20.46
N GLY A 292 2.59 2.60 19.49
CA GLY A 292 2.10 3.86 18.91
C GLY A 292 0.71 3.73 18.31
N VAL A 293 0.43 2.66 17.55
CA VAL A 293 -0.91 2.37 17.01
C VAL A 293 -1.89 2.09 18.13
N ILE A 294 -1.54 1.22 19.09
CA ILE A 294 -2.46 0.85 20.20
C ILE A 294 -2.79 2.05 21.07
N ALA A 295 -1.87 2.98 21.27
CA ALA A 295 -2.12 4.21 22.05
C ALA A 295 -3.21 5.12 21.43
N THR A 296 -3.54 4.96 20.15
CA THR A 296 -4.60 5.73 19.47
C THR A 296 -5.99 5.12 19.63
N THR A 297 -6.09 3.90 20.14
CA THR A 297 -7.32 3.13 20.04
C THR A 297 -8.40 3.61 21.02
N ASP A 298 -9.64 3.55 20.55
CA ASP A 298 -10.80 3.72 21.43
C ASP A 298 -10.88 2.56 22.43
N GLN A 299 -11.05 2.88 23.70
CA GLN A 299 -11.02 1.90 24.78
C GLN A 299 -12.11 0.84 24.71
N ARG A 300 -13.25 1.13 24.09
CA ARG A 300 -14.41 0.21 24.01
C ARG A 300 -14.32 -0.69 22.78
N SER A 301 -14.00 -0.10 21.64
CA SER A 301 -14.03 -0.78 20.34
C SER A 301 -12.68 -1.35 19.91
N GLY A 302 -11.58 -0.79 20.40
CA GLY A 302 -10.22 -1.07 19.89
C GLY A 302 -9.93 -0.43 18.54
N ALA A 303 -10.84 0.40 18.01
CA ALA A 303 -10.68 1.08 16.73
C ALA A 303 -9.58 2.16 16.81
N ALA A 304 -8.64 2.13 15.87
CA ALA A 304 -7.55 3.09 15.80
C ALA A 304 -7.98 4.42 15.16
N ARG A 305 -7.25 5.49 15.49
CA ARG A 305 -7.51 6.86 15.00
C ARG A 305 -6.21 7.49 14.54
N ASP A 306 -6.28 8.21 13.43
CA ASP A 306 -5.17 9.05 12.98
C ASP A 306 -5.07 10.32 13.81
N TYR A 307 -3.93 11.01 13.70
CA TYR A 307 -3.71 12.27 14.39
C TYR A 307 -3.18 13.34 13.44
N ASP A 308 -3.92 14.42 13.28
CA ASP A 308 -3.47 15.60 12.52
C ASP A 308 -2.50 16.40 13.38
N VAL A 309 -1.23 16.40 12.99
CA VAL A 309 -0.14 17.05 13.73
C VAL A 309 -0.24 18.56 13.64
N ARG A 310 -0.75 19.10 12.53
CA ARG A 310 -0.81 20.56 12.29
C ARG A 310 -1.87 21.25 13.15
N VAL A 311 -3.02 20.60 13.30
CA VAL A 311 -4.13 21.17 14.09
C VAL A 311 -4.26 20.54 15.49
N GLY A 312 -3.46 19.53 15.80
CA GLY A 312 -3.47 18.87 17.12
C GLY A 312 -4.76 18.09 17.39
N ARG A 313 -5.32 17.38 16.38
CA ARG A 313 -6.61 16.75 16.49
C ARG A 313 -6.62 15.28 16.08
N TRP A 314 -7.32 14.45 16.84
CA TRP A 314 -7.63 13.08 16.47
C TRP A 314 -8.62 13.02 15.31
N ILE A 315 -8.36 12.14 14.35
CA ILE A 315 -9.23 11.87 13.21
C ILE A 315 -9.86 10.50 13.42
N SER A 316 -11.17 10.47 13.63
CA SER A 316 -11.96 9.24 13.75
C SER A 316 -12.86 9.11 12.53
N THR A 317 -12.63 8.10 11.71
CA THR A 317 -13.44 7.81 10.52
C THR A 317 -13.81 6.34 10.48
N ASP A 318 -14.98 6.04 9.92
CA ASP A 318 -15.44 4.66 9.72
C ASP A 318 -14.83 4.07 8.42
N THR A 319 -13.49 4.00 8.38
CA THR A 319 -12.72 3.46 7.25
C THR A 319 -11.98 2.19 7.63
N ILE A 320 -11.50 1.47 6.63
CA ILE A 320 -10.71 0.25 6.83
C ILE A 320 -9.48 0.47 7.73
N ALA A 321 -8.98 1.71 7.79
CA ALA A 321 -7.81 2.07 8.60
C ALA A 321 -8.04 1.92 10.11
N MET A 322 -9.29 2.03 10.58
CA MET A 322 -9.61 1.81 11.99
C MET A 322 -9.24 0.41 12.49
N PHE A 323 -9.09 -0.55 11.57
CA PHE A 323 -8.70 -1.93 11.85
C PHE A 323 -7.19 -2.17 11.86
N ALA A 324 -6.38 -1.12 11.81
CA ALA A 324 -4.91 -1.19 11.89
C ALA A 324 -4.39 -2.13 13.01
N PRO A 325 -4.97 -2.17 14.23
CA PRO A 325 -4.55 -3.09 15.27
C PRO A 325 -4.69 -4.57 14.90
N LEU A 326 -5.59 -4.94 13.98
CA LEU A 326 -5.72 -6.32 13.51
C LEU A 326 -4.53 -6.76 12.65
N LEU A 327 -3.78 -5.82 12.06
CA LEU A 327 -2.55 -6.10 11.31
C LEU A 327 -1.36 -6.30 12.24
N CYS A 328 -1.06 -5.35 13.12
CA CYS A 328 0.15 -5.35 13.96
C CYS A 328 -0.03 -6.07 15.31
N GLY A 329 -1.26 -6.31 15.77
CA GLY A 329 -1.54 -6.88 17.08
C GLY A 329 -1.38 -5.89 18.23
N GLY A 330 -1.35 -6.42 19.46
CA GLY A 330 -1.07 -5.65 20.69
C GLY A 330 -2.30 -5.22 21.49
N LEU A 331 -3.50 -5.38 20.95
CA LEU A 331 -4.73 -5.12 21.72
C LEU A 331 -4.93 -6.16 22.85
N PRO A 332 -5.55 -5.74 23.97
CA PRO A 332 -6.14 -6.69 24.91
C PRO A 332 -7.16 -7.60 24.23
N ARG A 333 -7.21 -8.87 24.62
CA ARG A 333 -8.03 -9.90 23.95
C ARG A 333 -9.50 -9.50 23.75
N GLU A 334 -10.09 -8.79 24.72
CA GLU A 334 -11.50 -8.36 24.63
C GLU A 334 -11.72 -7.29 23.57
N GLN A 335 -10.84 -6.30 23.54
CA GLN A 335 -10.88 -5.25 22.51
C GLN A 335 -10.61 -5.83 21.12
N GLU A 336 -9.65 -6.74 20.99
CA GLU A 336 -9.37 -7.43 19.74
C GLU A 336 -10.58 -8.21 19.21
N ARG A 337 -11.28 -8.96 20.09
CA ARG A 337 -12.54 -9.66 19.74
C ARG A 337 -13.63 -8.67 19.33
N THR A 338 -13.71 -7.53 20.00
CA THR A 338 -14.70 -6.50 19.67
C THR A 338 -14.39 -5.89 18.31
N LEU A 339 -13.14 -5.57 18.03
CA LEU A 339 -12.71 -5.03 16.74
C LEU A 339 -12.93 -6.05 15.60
N LEU A 340 -12.65 -7.34 15.83
CA LEU A 340 -12.95 -8.40 14.87
C LEU A 340 -14.46 -8.51 14.59
N ARG A 341 -15.32 -8.46 15.61
CA ARG A 341 -16.78 -8.44 15.40
C ARG A 341 -17.23 -7.22 14.61
N MET A 342 -16.57 -6.07 14.76
CA MET A 342 -16.87 -4.88 13.94
C MET A 342 -16.44 -5.08 12.49
N PHE A 343 -15.26 -5.67 12.26
CA PHE A 343 -14.76 -5.98 10.93
C PHE A 343 -15.67 -6.95 10.18
N GLU A 344 -16.10 -8.03 10.85
CA GLU A 344 -16.97 -9.08 10.32
C GLU A 344 -18.46 -8.71 10.34
N GLY A 345 -18.81 -7.64 11.03
CA GLY A 345 -20.20 -7.24 11.27
C GLY A 345 -20.81 -6.39 10.17
N THR A 346 -22.07 -5.98 10.40
CA THR A 346 -22.90 -5.25 9.44
C THR A 346 -22.39 -3.85 9.08
N ARG A 347 -21.36 -3.36 9.77
CA ARG A 347 -20.72 -2.09 9.42
C ARG A 347 -19.64 -2.23 8.35
N PHE A 348 -19.11 -3.45 8.12
CA PHE A 348 -18.06 -3.75 7.14
C PHE A 348 -18.35 -5.06 6.41
N CYS A 349 -17.51 -6.11 6.51
CA CYS A 349 -17.61 -7.33 5.70
C CYS A 349 -18.95 -8.05 5.78
N GLY A 350 -19.70 -7.91 6.87
CA GLY A 350 -21.02 -8.53 7.05
C GLY A 350 -22.20 -7.60 6.72
N HIS A 351 -21.99 -6.48 6.03
CA HIS A 351 -23.11 -5.63 5.62
C HIS A 351 -24.03 -6.40 4.65
N PRO A 352 -25.36 -6.39 4.87
CA PRO A 352 -26.29 -7.27 4.15
C PRO A 352 -26.35 -7.00 2.63
N ASP A 353 -26.03 -5.79 2.20
CA ASP A 353 -26.09 -5.42 0.78
C ASP A 353 -24.77 -5.64 0.05
N LEU A 354 -23.67 -6.03 0.73
CA LEU A 354 -22.42 -6.37 0.07
C LEU A 354 -22.59 -7.62 -0.78
N LEU A 355 -22.14 -7.58 -2.04
CA LEU A 355 -22.15 -8.74 -2.92
C LEU A 355 -21.17 -9.83 -2.47
N PHE A 356 -20.03 -9.42 -1.92
CA PHE A 356 -18.98 -10.29 -1.38
C PHE A 356 -18.63 -9.83 0.05
N ALA A 357 -18.38 -10.78 0.95
CA ALA A 357 -18.05 -10.49 2.35
C ALA A 357 -16.57 -10.06 2.53
N VAL A 358 -16.18 -8.98 1.86
CA VAL A 358 -14.84 -8.39 1.86
C VAL A 358 -14.88 -6.93 2.35
N PRO A 359 -13.77 -6.39 2.90
CA PRO A 359 -13.80 -5.08 3.54
C PRO A 359 -13.89 -3.93 2.52
N PRO A 360 -14.95 -3.10 2.54
CA PRO A 360 -14.97 -1.84 1.80
C PRO A 360 -13.99 -0.83 2.42
N SER A 361 -13.46 0.10 1.63
CA SER A 361 -12.52 1.11 2.09
C SER A 361 -13.10 2.07 3.11
N THR A 362 -14.40 2.33 3.02
CA THR A 362 -15.21 3.09 3.98
C THR A 362 -16.46 2.30 4.33
N SER A 363 -16.88 2.34 5.57
CA SER A 363 -18.09 1.64 6.04
C SER A 363 -19.33 2.03 5.25
N PRO A 364 -20.13 1.08 4.74
CA PRO A 364 -21.37 1.38 4.02
C PRO A 364 -22.40 2.20 4.81
N VAL A 365 -22.32 2.18 6.15
CA VAL A 365 -23.21 2.97 7.02
C VAL A 365 -22.63 4.35 7.38
N SER A 366 -21.44 4.68 6.90
CA SER A 366 -20.85 6.01 7.09
C SER A 366 -21.53 7.04 6.19
N LYS A 367 -21.71 8.26 6.71
CA LYS A 367 -22.16 9.42 5.90
C LYS A 367 -21.20 9.77 4.76
N ASP A 368 -19.94 9.41 4.93
CA ASP A 368 -18.84 9.71 3.99
C ASP A 368 -18.66 8.62 2.93
N PHE A 369 -19.47 7.55 2.99
CA PHE A 369 -19.46 6.45 2.04
C PHE A 369 -19.91 6.89 0.64
N ARG A 370 -19.14 6.47 -0.36
CA ARG A 370 -19.45 6.65 -1.80
C ARG A 370 -19.06 5.38 -2.53
N ALA A 371 -20.03 4.62 -2.95
CA ALA A 371 -19.84 3.25 -3.48
C ALA A 371 -18.90 3.15 -4.69
N ARG A 372 -18.73 4.23 -5.46
CA ARG A 372 -17.94 4.26 -6.70
C ARG A 372 -16.67 5.09 -6.62
N GLU A 373 -16.52 5.93 -5.58
CA GLU A 373 -15.49 6.95 -5.51
C GLU A 373 -14.23 6.44 -4.81
N TYR A 374 -13.29 5.94 -5.58
CA TYR A 374 -11.91 5.60 -5.25
C TYR A 374 -11.75 5.00 -3.83
N TRP A 375 -11.13 5.70 -2.88
CA TRP A 375 -10.95 5.23 -1.48
C TRP A 375 -12.09 5.64 -0.52
N ARG A 376 -13.26 6.00 -1.05
CA ARG A 376 -14.41 6.43 -0.23
C ARG A 376 -15.52 5.40 -0.08
N GLY A 377 -15.33 4.18 -0.54
CA GLY A 377 -16.35 3.12 -0.45
C GLY A 377 -15.94 1.80 -1.10
N PRO A 378 -15.38 1.80 -2.32
CA PRO A 378 -15.06 0.59 -3.06
C PRO A 378 -14.23 -0.44 -2.28
N VAL A 379 -14.33 -1.68 -2.72
CA VAL A 379 -13.52 -2.79 -2.24
C VAL A 379 -12.23 -2.88 -3.07
N TRP A 380 -11.11 -3.05 -2.38
CA TRP A 380 -9.77 -3.13 -2.96
C TRP A 380 -9.18 -4.53 -2.76
N PRO A 381 -8.94 -5.31 -3.82
CA PRO A 381 -8.43 -6.68 -3.70
C PRO A 381 -7.13 -6.77 -2.89
N VAL A 382 -6.24 -5.79 -3.01
CA VAL A 382 -4.99 -5.76 -2.22
C VAL A 382 -5.23 -5.57 -0.72
N MET A 383 -6.31 -4.87 -0.32
CA MET A 383 -6.68 -4.76 1.10
C MET A 383 -7.25 -6.08 1.62
N THR A 384 -8.11 -6.72 0.83
CA THR A 384 -8.61 -8.06 1.15
C THR A 384 -7.45 -9.05 1.29
N TRP A 385 -6.48 -8.99 0.37
CA TRP A 385 -5.27 -9.81 0.42
C TRP A 385 -4.44 -9.53 1.69
N LEU A 386 -4.20 -8.25 2.01
CA LEU A 386 -3.38 -7.84 3.15
C LEU A 386 -3.99 -8.32 4.48
N PHE A 387 -5.31 -8.16 4.67
CA PHE A 387 -5.99 -8.68 5.86
C PHE A 387 -5.99 -10.20 5.89
N SER A 388 -6.25 -10.89 4.78
CA SER A 388 -6.18 -12.34 4.67
C SER A 388 -4.80 -12.86 5.08
N TRP A 389 -3.73 -12.27 4.56
CA TRP A 389 -2.35 -12.61 4.89
C TRP A 389 -2.05 -12.35 6.38
N ALA A 390 -2.41 -11.17 6.90
CA ALA A 390 -2.19 -10.80 8.29
C ALA A 390 -2.95 -11.74 9.25
N PHE A 391 -4.18 -12.11 8.93
CA PHE A 391 -4.99 -13.04 9.72
C PHE A 391 -4.38 -14.45 9.75
N SER A 392 -3.87 -14.93 8.61
CA SER A 392 -3.11 -16.19 8.57
C SER A 392 -1.89 -16.14 9.49
N ARG A 393 -1.09 -15.08 9.43
CA ARG A 393 0.09 -14.87 10.28
C ARG A 393 -0.27 -14.83 11.78
N ARG A 394 -1.46 -14.35 12.12
CA ARG A 394 -1.99 -14.28 13.50
C ARG A 394 -2.67 -15.57 13.97
N GLY A 395 -2.66 -16.63 13.15
CA GLY A 395 -3.27 -17.91 13.46
C GLY A 395 -4.80 -17.94 13.33
N TRP A 396 -5.41 -16.95 12.67
CA TRP A 396 -6.84 -16.89 12.39
C TRP A 396 -7.17 -17.52 11.03
N ALA A 397 -6.88 -18.80 10.91
CA ALA A 397 -6.92 -19.53 9.64
C ALA A 397 -8.28 -19.48 8.93
N GLU A 398 -9.39 -19.66 9.68
CA GLU A 398 -10.75 -19.61 9.10
C GLU A 398 -11.06 -18.23 8.51
N ARG A 399 -10.73 -17.14 9.23
CA ARG A 399 -10.94 -15.76 8.75
C ARG A 399 -10.10 -15.44 7.53
N SER A 400 -8.86 -15.89 7.54
CA SER A 400 -7.96 -15.76 6.40
C SER A 400 -8.54 -16.47 5.17
N LEU A 401 -9.04 -17.70 5.35
CA LEU A 401 -9.64 -18.49 4.28
C LEU A 401 -10.91 -17.83 3.72
N THR A 402 -11.79 -17.35 4.59
CA THR A 402 -13.02 -16.63 4.18
C THR A 402 -12.69 -15.43 3.29
N LEU A 403 -11.74 -14.57 3.70
CA LEU A 403 -11.35 -13.41 2.90
C LEU A 403 -10.72 -13.82 1.56
N ARG A 404 -9.90 -14.88 1.55
CA ARG A 404 -9.33 -15.45 0.31
C ARG A 404 -10.43 -15.95 -0.63
N GLU A 405 -11.37 -16.73 -0.15
CA GLU A 405 -12.47 -17.29 -0.95
C GLU A 405 -13.37 -16.20 -1.52
N GLU A 406 -13.75 -15.22 -0.70
CA GLU A 406 -14.58 -14.10 -1.13
C GLU A 406 -13.84 -13.18 -2.12
N GLY A 407 -12.54 -12.94 -1.90
CA GLY A 407 -11.70 -12.20 -2.84
C GLY A 407 -11.54 -12.92 -4.19
N LEU A 408 -11.39 -14.25 -4.19
CA LEU A 408 -11.36 -15.05 -5.41
C LEU A 408 -12.72 -15.06 -6.13
N ARG A 409 -13.83 -15.09 -5.39
CA ARG A 409 -15.18 -14.96 -5.96
C ARG A 409 -15.37 -13.60 -6.63
N GLN A 410 -14.94 -12.51 -5.99
CA GLN A 410 -14.99 -11.16 -6.55
C GLN A 410 -14.20 -11.07 -7.86
N ALA A 411 -13.00 -11.65 -7.94
CA ALA A 411 -12.17 -11.62 -9.13
C ALA A 411 -12.55 -12.67 -10.19
N SER A 412 -13.57 -13.48 -9.96
CA SER A 412 -13.91 -14.65 -10.79
C SER A 412 -14.36 -14.32 -12.22
N ASP A 413 -14.74 -13.06 -12.48
CA ASP A 413 -15.03 -12.54 -13.82
C ASP A 413 -13.78 -12.34 -14.68
N GLY A 414 -12.59 -12.31 -14.06
CA GLY A 414 -11.29 -12.11 -14.71
C GLY A 414 -11.06 -10.70 -15.25
N SER A 415 -11.78 -9.69 -14.76
CA SER A 415 -11.60 -8.28 -15.10
C SER A 415 -10.27 -7.72 -14.55
N PHE A 416 -9.84 -8.22 -13.39
CA PHE A 416 -8.69 -7.72 -12.65
C PHE A 416 -8.68 -6.21 -12.54
N ALA A 417 -9.81 -5.64 -12.12
CA ALA A 417 -9.97 -4.21 -11.92
C ALA A 417 -9.15 -3.70 -10.72
N GLU A 418 -8.89 -2.43 -10.69
CA GLU A 418 -8.19 -1.75 -9.60
C GLU A 418 -8.96 -1.88 -8.29
N TYR A 419 -10.27 -1.64 -8.34
CA TYR A 419 -11.22 -1.79 -7.23
C TYR A 419 -12.61 -2.14 -7.78
N TYR A 420 -13.54 -2.45 -6.87
CA TYR A 420 -14.89 -2.91 -7.23
C TYR A 420 -15.94 -2.17 -6.43
N GLU A 421 -17.09 -1.91 -7.08
CA GLU A 421 -18.27 -1.39 -6.41
C GLU A 421 -18.79 -2.44 -5.41
N PRO A 422 -19.04 -2.09 -4.14
CA PRO A 422 -19.27 -3.09 -3.09
C PRO A 422 -20.57 -3.89 -3.22
N PHE A 423 -21.63 -3.30 -3.77
CA PHE A 423 -22.97 -3.89 -3.79
C PHE A 423 -23.25 -4.67 -5.08
N THR A 424 -22.72 -4.20 -6.20
CA THR A 424 -22.95 -4.82 -7.53
C THR A 424 -21.80 -5.70 -7.98
N GLY A 425 -20.60 -5.50 -7.40
CA GLY A 425 -19.38 -6.13 -7.88
C GLY A 425 -18.85 -5.57 -9.20
N GLU A 426 -19.39 -4.42 -9.66
CA GLU A 426 -18.92 -3.78 -10.90
C GLU A 426 -17.43 -3.43 -10.80
N PRO A 427 -16.62 -3.83 -11.81
CA PRO A 427 -15.21 -3.46 -11.86
C PRO A 427 -15.04 -1.96 -12.15
N LEU A 428 -14.20 -1.29 -11.36
CA LEU A 428 -13.98 0.16 -11.38
C LEU A 428 -12.49 0.50 -11.48
N GLY A 429 -12.22 1.76 -11.82
CA GLY A 429 -10.86 2.28 -11.95
C GLY A 429 -10.15 1.72 -13.16
N SER A 430 -8.86 1.41 -13.01
CA SER A 430 -8.07 0.76 -14.07
C SER A 430 -8.50 -0.69 -14.24
N MET A 431 -8.66 -1.11 -15.50
CA MET A 431 -8.73 -2.52 -15.87
C MET A 431 -7.32 -3.05 -16.09
N GLN A 432 -7.12 -4.37 -15.98
CA GLN A 432 -5.79 -5.00 -16.10
C GLN A 432 -4.79 -4.51 -15.03
N GLN A 433 -5.26 -4.37 -13.82
CA GLN A 433 -4.44 -3.95 -12.69
C GLN A 433 -3.54 -5.08 -12.20
N SER A 434 -2.23 -4.83 -12.19
CA SER A 434 -1.21 -5.82 -11.87
C SER A 434 -1.34 -6.38 -10.45
N TRP A 435 -1.58 -5.55 -9.45
CA TRP A 435 -1.71 -6.00 -8.06
C TRP A 435 -2.93 -6.91 -7.83
N THR A 436 -4.05 -6.69 -8.54
CA THR A 436 -5.24 -7.56 -8.44
C THR A 436 -4.93 -8.95 -9.01
N ALA A 437 -4.28 -9.01 -10.18
CA ALA A 437 -3.82 -10.27 -10.75
C ALA A 437 -2.80 -10.97 -9.83
N ALA A 438 -1.90 -10.21 -9.22
CA ALA A 438 -0.90 -10.71 -8.28
C ALA A 438 -1.54 -11.31 -7.01
N ALA A 439 -2.51 -10.61 -6.41
CA ALA A 439 -3.26 -11.12 -5.25
C ALA A 439 -3.97 -12.44 -5.55
N VAL A 440 -4.60 -12.53 -6.73
CA VAL A 440 -5.26 -13.77 -7.19
C VAL A 440 -4.26 -14.92 -7.36
N LEU A 441 -3.10 -14.66 -7.95
CA LEU A 441 -2.07 -15.69 -8.13
C LEU A 441 -1.54 -16.22 -6.79
N ASP A 442 -1.28 -15.34 -5.83
CA ASP A 442 -0.80 -15.77 -4.51
C ASP A 442 -1.90 -16.54 -3.74
N TRP A 443 -3.16 -16.16 -3.87
CA TRP A 443 -4.27 -16.91 -3.28
C TRP A 443 -4.45 -18.30 -3.89
N LEU A 444 -4.10 -18.49 -5.18
CA LEU A 444 -4.26 -19.78 -5.89
C LEU A 444 -3.01 -20.66 -5.78
N GLY A 445 -1.82 -20.12 -5.47
CA GLY A 445 -0.55 -20.85 -5.30
C GLY A 445 -0.35 -21.36 -3.88
#